data_6fbf77490d28aa5d99eb3a2adf0c9f56
#
_entry.id   6fbf77490d28aa5d99eb3a2adf0c9f56
#
_cell.length_a   1.000
_cell.length_b   1.000
_cell.length_c   1.000
_cell.angle_alpha   90.00
_cell.angle_beta   90.00
_cell.angle_gamma   90.00
#
_symmetry.space_group_name_H-M   'P 1'
#
loop_
_entity.id
_entity.type
_entity.pdbx_description
1 polymer ?
#
loop_
_entity_poly.entity_id
_entity_poly.type
_entity_poly.pdbx_seq_one_letter_code
_entity_poly.pdbx_strand_id
1 'polypeptide(L)'
;MTSSTKTGAGVIGALAAVAALAGVATAPTAQAATGCAVTYTTNDWPGGFTAAVTIQNLGSAINGWSLGFTFPDSGQKVDTGWSATFSQSGQNVTATNVDYNAAIATDASVSIGFNGSWSGSNPTPASFTLNGVTCTGSTTTPSPTPSPAASPTRSPSSSPSPSPTRSPSPSPSPSPTRSPSPSPSPTTTPSNGALYVSPNGRDGAAGTQSDPTTLAAAISRVAPGGTIYLRGGRYNFAQTVTIAQGNNGTSNARKTLSAYPGETPVLNFSAQSESSSNRGLTVNGSYWRVYGVVVERAGDNGIYVGGSNNVIERTITRYNRDTGLQLGRIASDTPRDQWPSNNLILSSESHDNADADGEDADGFAAKLTTGTGNVFRYDVSHNNIDDGWDLYTKTDTGAIGPVTIEDSLSYNNGTLTDGSQAGDGDRNGYKLGGDKISVNHVVRRNIAYRNGHHGFTYNSNPGTMSISDNVGIDNAERNFSFDTGTSVFRGNTSCRSGSGSNDKIVGNADSSNQFWSGSNGSRCSSYTGALGWSYASDGHLVVTFGGRQVTP
;
A
#
# COMPACT_ATOMS: atom_id res chain seq x y z
N MET A 1 -59.03 43.51 -24.70
CA MET A 1 -60.05 43.56 -25.72
C MET A 1 -60.22 42.13 -26.19
N THR A 2 -61.25 41.54 -25.73
CA THR A 2 -62.42 40.86 -26.38
C THR A 2 -62.04 39.61 -27.13
N SER A 3 -62.38 38.45 -26.59
CA SER A 3 -63.62 37.69 -26.76
C SER A 3 -63.69 37.06 -28.14
N SER A 4 -63.98 35.79 -28.37
CA SER A 4 -65.23 35.12 -28.16
C SER A 4 -65.21 33.65 -28.64
N THR A 5 -65.80 32.84 -27.85
CA THR A 5 -66.40 31.50 -28.08
C THR A 5 -67.07 31.27 -29.41
N LYS A 6 -67.07 30.02 -29.91
CA LYS A 6 -68.36 29.36 -30.35
C LYS A 6 -68.20 27.82 -30.44
N THR A 7 -69.13 27.19 -29.83
CA THR A 7 -69.66 25.82 -29.85
C THR A 7 -70.14 25.34 -31.18
N GLY A 8 -70.11 24.04 -31.46
CA GLY A 8 -70.85 23.34 -32.50
C GLY A 8 -70.86 21.82 -32.26
N ALA A 9 -72.08 21.33 -32.04
CA ALA A 9 -72.40 19.95 -31.65
C ALA A 9 -72.57 18.99 -32.87
N GLY A 10 -72.31 17.72 -32.56
CA GLY A 10 -73.13 16.60 -33.03
C GLY A 10 -72.68 15.84 -34.26
N VAL A 11 -72.47 14.56 -34.17
CA VAL A 11 -73.28 13.47 -34.73
C VAL A 11 -72.69 12.11 -34.32
N ILE A 12 -73.59 11.26 -33.87
CA ILE A 12 -73.35 9.88 -33.40
C ILE A 12 -73.18 8.98 -34.64
N GLY A 13 -72.13 8.15 -34.62
CA GLY A 13 -71.93 7.03 -35.52
C GLY A 13 -71.34 5.86 -34.82
N ALA A 14 -72.14 4.85 -34.50
CA ALA A 14 -71.70 3.60 -33.92
C ALA A 14 -70.99 2.75 -34.97
N LEU A 15 -69.75 2.35 -34.74
CA LEU A 15 -69.12 1.25 -35.44
C LEU A 15 -68.44 0.29 -34.40
N ALA A 16 -68.76 -0.99 -34.60
CA ALA A 16 -68.28 -2.09 -33.76
C ALA A 16 -66.78 -2.20 -33.71
N ALA A 17 -66.21 -2.23 -32.51
CA ALA A 17 -64.84 -2.52 -32.30
C ALA A 17 -64.62 -4.02 -32.19
N VAL A 18 -63.87 -4.59 -33.12
CA VAL A 18 -63.26 -5.94 -32.99
C VAL A 18 -62.08 -5.81 -32.05
N ALA A 19 -62.18 -6.41 -30.90
CA ALA A 19 -61.08 -6.50 -29.94
C ALA A 19 -60.04 -7.51 -30.43
N ALA A 20 -58.92 -7.01 -30.96
CA ALA A 20 -57.71 -7.81 -31.15
C ALA A 20 -57.00 -7.87 -29.80
N LEU A 21 -56.96 -9.03 -29.13
CA LEU A 21 -56.09 -9.29 -28.01
C LEU A 21 -54.65 -9.35 -28.54
N ALA A 22 -53.90 -8.26 -28.40
CA ALA A 22 -52.46 -8.28 -28.48
C ALA A 22 -51.92 -8.88 -27.19
N GLY A 23 -51.49 -10.15 -27.26
CA GLY A 23 -50.74 -10.77 -26.20
C GLY A 23 -49.43 -9.99 -26.01
N VAL A 24 -49.31 -9.33 -24.87
CA VAL A 24 -48.03 -8.78 -24.40
C VAL A 24 -47.14 -9.98 -24.05
N ALA A 25 -46.24 -10.35 -24.95
CA ALA A 25 -45.14 -11.24 -24.64
C ALA A 25 -44.23 -10.50 -23.64
N THR A 26 -44.38 -10.81 -22.37
CA THR A 26 -43.38 -10.43 -21.38
C THR A 26 -42.08 -11.13 -21.77
N ALA A 27 -41.07 -10.36 -22.25
CA ALA A 27 -39.72 -10.86 -22.38
C ALA A 27 -39.29 -11.39 -21.00
N PRO A 28 -38.67 -12.59 -20.92
CA PRO A 28 -38.14 -13.05 -19.67
C PRO A 28 -37.12 -12.03 -19.20
N THR A 29 -37.32 -11.44 -18.02
CA THR A 29 -36.28 -10.69 -17.33
C THR A 29 -35.10 -11.64 -17.20
N ALA A 30 -34.01 -11.31 -17.86
CA ALA A 30 -32.76 -12.02 -17.69
C ALA A 30 -32.44 -11.99 -16.18
N GLN A 31 -32.61 -13.11 -15.52
CA GLN A 31 -32.25 -13.27 -14.13
C GLN A 31 -30.73 -13.12 -14.08
N ALA A 32 -30.25 -12.10 -13.36
CA ALA A 32 -28.84 -11.85 -13.25
C ALA A 32 -28.13 -13.15 -12.81
N ALA A 33 -27.12 -13.54 -13.57
CA ALA A 33 -26.35 -14.74 -13.25
C ALA A 33 -25.79 -14.57 -11.82
N THR A 34 -26.21 -15.47 -10.93
CA THR A 34 -25.65 -15.57 -9.58
C THR A 34 -24.52 -16.58 -9.62
N GLY A 35 -23.30 -16.12 -9.48
CA GLY A 35 -22.13 -16.98 -9.48
C GLY A 35 -21.00 -16.38 -8.67
N CYS A 36 -20.18 -17.25 -8.08
CA CYS A 36 -18.95 -16.84 -7.40
C CYS A 36 -17.90 -17.94 -7.52
N ALA A 37 -16.64 -17.55 -7.41
CA ALA A 37 -15.50 -18.44 -7.21
C ALA A 37 -14.74 -18.02 -5.97
N VAL A 38 -14.18 -18.99 -5.23
CA VAL A 38 -13.36 -18.73 -4.06
C VAL A 38 -12.04 -19.48 -4.21
N THR A 39 -10.94 -18.76 -4.09
CA THR A 39 -9.61 -19.35 -3.93
C THR A 39 -9.24 -19.30 -2.45
N TYR A 40 -8.97 -20.45 -1.86
CA TYR A 40 -8.58 -20.60 -0.46
C TYR A 40 -7.23 -21.30 -0.39
N THR A 41 -6.25 -20.66 0.20
CA THR A 41 -4.89 -21.19 0.37
C THR A 41 -4.45 -21.04 1.82
N THR A 42 -3.69 -22.02 2.33
CA THR A 42 -3.15 -21.96 3.69
C THR A 42 -1.62 -22.01 3.69
N ASN A 43 -1.03 -21.41 4.70
CA ASN A 43 0.37 -21.59 5.10
C ASN A 43 0.36 -22.10 6.54
N ASP A 44 0.79 -23.35 6.74
CA ASP A 44 0.63 -24.08 7.98
C ASP A 44 1.92 -24.15 8.78
N TRP A 45 1.77 -24.10 10.12
CA TRP A 45 2.83 -24.40 11.10
C TRP A 45 2.24 -25.24 12.25
N PRO A 46 3.04 -25.87 13.09
CA PRO A 46 2.53 -26.68 14.20
C PRO A 46 1.54 -25.92 15.08
N GLY A 47 0.27 -26.33 15.06
CA GLY A 47 -0.83 -25.77 15.85
C GLY A 47 -1.47 -24.49 15.29
N GLY A 48 -1.04 -23.99 14.12
CA GLY A 48 -1.63 -22.78 13.53
C GLY A 48 -1.51 -22.73 12.01
N PHE A 49 -2.19 -21.76 11.40
CA PHE A 49 -2.14 -21.48 9.96
C PHE A 49 -2.56 -20.06 9.63
N THR A 50 -2.10 -19.57 8.50
CA THR A 50 -2.67 -18.38 7.85
C THR A 50 -3.49 -18.82 6.64
N ALA A 51 -4.73 -18.34 6.53
CA ALA A 51 -5.57 -18.53 5.35
C ALA A 51 -5.66 -17.24 4.53
N ALA A 52 -5.37 -17.32 3.24
CA ALA A 52 -5.67 -16.29 2.26
C ALA A 52 -6.89 -16.72 1.43
N VAL A 53 -7.88 -15.84 1.34
CA VAL A 53 -9.16 -16.12 0.68
C VAL A 53 -9.46 -15.02 -0.33
N THR A 54 -9.57 -15.39 -1.61
CA THR A 54 -9.99 -14.47 -2.67
C THR A 54 -11.39 -14.85 -3.12
N ILE A 55 -12.32 -13.90 -3.04
CA ILE A 55 -13.72 -14.04 -3.44
C ILE A 55 -13.89 -13.33 -4.78
N GLN A 56 -14.24 -14.05 -5.83
CA GLN A 56 -14.57 -13.50 -7.15
C GLN A 56 -16.08 -13.49 -7.36
N ASN A 57 -16.63 -12.35 -7.72
CA ASN A 57 -18.03 -12.23 -8.10
C ASN A 57 -18.20 -12.49 -9.61
N LEU A 58 -18.76 -13.62 -9.97
CA LEU A 58 -19.07 -13.99 -11.36
C LEU A 58 -20.49 -13.61 -11.77
N GLY A 59 -21.23 -12.96 -10.86
CA GLY A 59 -22.60 -12.50 -11.08
C GLY A 59 -22.71 -11.00 -11.28
N SER A 60 -23.90 -10.45 -11.05
CA SER A 60 -24.12 -9.01 -11.02
C SER A 60 -23.32 -8.35 -9.89
N ALA A 61 -22.98 -7.06 -10.05
CA ALA A 61 -22.33 -6.30 -8.99
C ALA A 61 -23.11 -6.38 -7.67
N ILE A 62 -22.41 -6.64 -6.58
CA ILE A 62 -22.98 -6.73 -5.23
C ILE A 62 -22.44 -5.57 -4.37
N ASN A 63 -23.28 -5.12 -3.43
CA ASN A 63 -22.90 -4.14 -2.42
C ASN A 63 -23.34 -4.68 -1.04
N GLY A 64 -22.37 -5.15 -0.29
CA GLY A 64 -22.56 -5.96 0.91
C GLY A 64 -22.47 -7.46 0.61
N TRP A 65 -21.50 -8.14 1.23
CA TRP A 65 -21.30 -9.57 1.06
C TRP A 65 -21.05 -10.29 2.38
N SER A 66 -21.43 -11.55 2.38
CA SER A 66 -21.18 -12.50 3.46
C SER A 66 -20.70 -13.82 2.87
N LEU A 67 -19.47 -14.22 3.19
CA LEU A 67 -18.87 -15.50 2.80
C LEU A 67 -19.06 -16.50 3.94
N GLY A 68 -19.70 -17.64 3.66
CA GLY A 68 -19.84 -18.74 4.60
C GLY A 68 -19.02 -19.95 4.18
N PHE A 69 -18.42 -20.66 5.14
CA PHE A 69 -17.77 -21.97 4.95
C PHE A 69 -17.75 -22.75 6.26
N THR A 70 -17.48 -24.06 6.16
CA THR A 70 -17.42 -24.95 7.32
C THR A 70 -16.04 -25.61 7.38
N PHE A 71 -15.35 -25.49 8.51
CA PHE A 71 -14.12 -26.22 8.77
C PHE A 71 -14.40 -27.72 8.88
N PRO A 72 -13.62 -28.59 8.20
CA PRO A 72 -13.83 -30.03 8.29
C PRO A 72 -13.42 -30.64 9.65
N ASP A 73 -12.46 -30.03 10.35
CA ASP A 73 -12.00 -30.48 11.67
C ASP A 73 -12.54 -29.54 12.77
N SER A 74 -13.10 -30.14 13.85
CA SER A 74 -13.67 -29.38 14.97
C SER A 74 -12.63 -28.64 15.82
N GLY A 75 -11.36 -28.96 15.66
CA GLY A 75 -10.22 -28.27 16.30
C GLY A 75 -9.74 -27.03 15.57
N GLN A 76 -10.27 -26.74 14.37
CA GLN A 76 -9.91 -25.54 13.60
C GLN A 76 -10.64 -24.31 14.10
N LYS A 77 -9.91 -23.18 14.26
CA LYS A 77 -10.47 -21.91 14.73
C LYS A 77 -9.91 -20.74 13.93
N VAL A 78 -10.73 -19.71 13.77
CA VAL A 78 -10.30 -18.37 13.35
C VAL A 78 -9.88 -17.60 14.60
N ASP A 79 -8.62 -17.17 14.66
CA ASP A 79 -8.08 -16.41 15.79
C ASP A 79 -8.11 -14.91 15.52
N THR A 80 -7.65 -14.47 14.34
CA THR A 80 -7.61 -13.06 13.95
C THR A 80 -7.80 -12.95 12.44
N GLY A 81 -8.77 -12.13 11.99
CA GLY A 81 -9.02 -11.91 10.56
C GLY A 81 -8.74 -10.48 10.12
N TRP A 82 -8.53 -10.27 8.81
CA TRP A 82 -8.35 -8.96 8.18
C TRP A 82 -9.17 -8.84 6.90
N SER A 83 -9.47 -7.60 6.53
CA SER A 83 -10.32 -7.25 5.38
C SER A 83 -11.73 -7.85 5.41
N ALA A 84 -12.15 -8.41 6.56
CA ALA A 84 -13.50 -8.88 6.84
C ALA A 84 -13.72 -8.95 8.36
N THR A 85 -14.98 -8.92 8.78
CA THR A 85 -15.36 -9.28 10.14
C THR A 85 -15.69 -10.76 10.19
N PHE A 86 -14.91 -11.53 10.93
CA PHE A 86 -15.11 -12.98 11.07
C PHE A 86 -15.92 -13.32 12.32
N SER A 87 -16.82 -14.27 12.16
CA SER A 87 -17.51 -14.92 13.28
C SER A 87 -17.50 -16.45 13.08
N GLN A 88 -17.31 -17.19 14.16
CA GLN A 88 -17.31 -18.65 14.14
C GLN A 88 -18.25 -19.22 15.19
N SER A 89 -19.07 -20.20 14.79
CA SER A 89 -19.91 -20.97 15.69
C SER A 89 -19.71 -22.48 15.41
N GLY A 90 -19.02 -23.15 16.33
CA GLY A 90 -18.53 -24.51 16.08
C GLY A 90 -17.56 -24.53 14.89
N GLN A 91 -17.87 -25.33 13.88
CA GLN A 91 -17.08 -25.41 12.64
C GLN A 91 -17.52 -24.39 11.58
N ASN A 92 -18.67 -23.73 11.74
CA ASN A 92 -19.19 -22.79 10.76
C ASN A 92 -18.55 -21.41 10.92
N VAL A 93 -17.96 -20.90 9.85
CA VAL A 93 -17.35 -19.58 9.79
C VAL A 93 -18.14 -18.71 8.83
N THR A 94 -18.34 -17.46 9.24
CA THR A 94 -18.91 -16.40 8.42
C THR A 94 -17.95 -15.22 8.40
N ALA A 95 -17.57 -14.75 7.22
CA ALA A 95 -16.82 -13.52 7.02
C ALA A 95 -17.74 -12.51 6.32
N THR A 96 -17.91 -11.32 6.89
CA THR A 96 -18.70 -10.23 6.31
C THR A 96 -17.80 -9.08 5.90
N ASN A 97 -18.19 -8.35 4.84
CA ASN A 97 -17.44 -7.19 4.39
C ASN A 97 -17.21 -6.16 5.50
N VAL A 98 -16.17 -5.40 5.34
CA VAL A 98 -15.95 -4.11 6.01
C VAL A 98 -16.34 -2.97 5.07
N ASP A 99 -16.45 -1.75 5.59
CA ASP A 99 -17.02 -0.61 4.84
C ASP A 99 -16.32 -0.33 3.49
N TYR A 100 -15.00 -0.52 3.42
CA TYR A 100 -14.22 -0.16 2.23
C TYR A 100 -14.25 -1.23 1.12
N ASN A 101 -14.74 -2.44 1.39
CA ASN A 101 -14.77 -3.54 0.41
C ASN A 101 -16.15 -4.17 0.22
N ALA A 102 -17.20 -3.47 0.64
CA ALA A 102 -18.58 -3.94 0.53
C ALA A 102 -19.02 -4.15 -0.93
N ALA A 103 -18.48 -3.36 -1.86
CA ALA A 103 -18.84 -3.43 -3.27
C ALA A 103 -17.87 -4.36 -4.03
N ILE A 104 -18.44 -5.37 -4.72
CA ILE A 104 -17.70 -6.22 -5.67
C ILE A 104 -18.42 -6.15 -7.00
N ALA A 105 -17.80 -5.48 -8.00
CA ALA A 105 -18.34 -5.41 -9.35
C ALA A 105 -18.41 -6.80 -10.01
N THR A 106 -19.14 -6.93 -11.09
CA THR A 106 -19.13 -8.13 -11.93
C THR A 106 -17.71 -8.46 -12.37
N ASP A 107 -17.30 -9.71 -12.27
CA ASP A 107 -15.95 -10.25 -12.54
C ASP A 107 -14.81 -9.70 -11.66
N ALA A 108 -15.11 -8.81 -10.71
CA ALA A 108 -14.14 -8.31 -9.76
C ALA A 108 -13.94 -9.27 -8.57
N SER A 109 -12.84 -9.08 -7.85
CA SER A 109 -12.48 -9.89 -6.68
C SER A 109 -12.19 -9.03 -5.47
N VAL A 110 -12.42 -9.59 -4.28
CA VAL A 110 -11.97 -9.07 -3.00
C VAL A 110 -11.11 -10.12 -2.31
N SER A 111 -10.02 -9.69 -1.68
CA SER A 111 -9.13 -10.57 -0.91
C SER A 111 -9.29 -10.28 0.58
N ILE A 112 -9.45 -11.35 1.35
CA ILE A 112 -9.54 -11.35 2.81
C ILE A 112 -8.63 -12.43 3.35
N GLY A 113 -8.41 -12.48 4.66
CA GLY A 113 -7.68 -13.57 5.26
C GLY A 113 -7.79 -13.62 6.76
N PHE A 114 -7.21 -14.67 7.33
CA PHE A 114 -7.18 -14.84 8.79
C PHE A 114 -6.03 -15.74 9.23
N ASN A 115 -5.56 -15.52 10.45
CA ASN A 115 -4.78 -16.49 11.19
C ASN A 115 -5.72 -17.40 11.96
N GLY A 116 -5.42 -18.67 11.97
CA GLY A 116 -6.18 -19.67 12.68
C GLY A 116 -5.30 -20.65 13.43
N SER A 117 -5.92 -21.37 14.35
CA SER A 117 -5.30 -22.47 15.10
C SER A 117 -6.02 -23.79 14.83
N TRP A 118 -5.31 -24.89 15.04
CA TRP A 118 -5.86 -26.24 14.95
C TRP A 118 -5.26 -27.19 15.99
N SER A 119 -6.02 -28.18 16.43
CA SER A 119 -5.60 -29.14 17.44
C SER A 119 -5.67 -30.61 17.00
N GLY A 120 -5.87 -30.87 15.76
CA GLY A 120 -5.92 -32.22 15.19
C GLY A 120 -5.27 -32.22 13.82
N SER A 121 -5.98 -31.68 12.85
CA SER A 121 -5.53 -31.51 11.47
C SER A 121 -6.06 -30.17 10.91
N ASN A 122 -5.49 -29.71 9.80
CA ASN A 122 -5.93 -28.47 9.13
C ASN A 122 -6.38 -28.75 7.69
N PRO A 123 -7.45 -29.55 7.48
CA PRO A 123 -7.99 -29.76 6.15
C PRO A 123 -8.70 -28.50 5.65
N THR A 124 -8.67 -28.28 4.32
CA THR A 124 -9.31 -27.12 3.68
C THR A 124 -10.84 -27.28 3.63
N PRO A 125 -11.61 -26.17 3.74
CA PRO A 125 -13.06 -26.20 3.54
C PRO A 125 -13.44 -26.75 2.17
N ALA A 126 -14.47 -27.62 2.12
CA ALA A 126 -14.89 -28.26 0.88
C ALA A 126 -15.75 -27.37 -0.03
N SER A 127 -16.42 -26.35 0.53
CA SER A 127 -17.31 -25.47 -0.21
C SER A 127 -17.44 -24.11 0.46
N PHE A 128 -17.82 -23.11 -0.35
CA PHE A 128 -18.04 -21.74 0.07
C PHE A 128 -19.39 -21.24 -0.43
N THR A 129 -20.01 -20.33 0.32
CA THR A 129 -21.24 -19.64 -0.08
C THR A 129 -21.03 -18.14 -0.02
N LEU A 130 -21.44 -17.41 -1.05
CA LEU A 130 -21.44 -15.95 -1.07
C LEU A 130 -22.90 -15.45 -1.05
N ASN A 131 -23.29 -14.72 -0.01
CA ASN A 131 -24.66 -14.30 0.22
C ASN A 131 -25.67 -15.46 0.15
N GLY A 132 -25.29 -16.64 0.67
CA GLY A 132 -26.09 -17.85 0.66
C GLY A 132 -26.09 -18.64 -0.65
N VAL A 133 -25.43 -18.16 -1.70
CA VAL A 133 -25.27 -18.88 -3.00
C VAL A 133 -23.97 -19.66 -3.01
N THR A 134 -24.01 -20.95 -3.34
CA THR A 134 -22.82 -21.80 -3.42
C THR A 134 -21.90 -21.37 -4.57
N CYS A 135 -20.62 -21.16 -4.26
CA CYS A 135 -19.60 -20.81 -5.23
C CYS A 135 -19.11 -22.05 -6.00
N THR A 136 -19.34 -22.10 -7.31
CA THR A 136 -19.08 -23.27 -8.14
C THR A 136 -17.69 -23.31 -8.78
N GLY A 137 -16.95 -22.19 -8.80
CA GLY A 137 -15.59 -22.09 -9.32
C GLY A 137 -14.48 -22.18 -8.27
N SER A 138 -14.78 -22.68 -7.07
CA SER A 138 -13.84 -22.64 -5.93
C SER A 138 -12.69 -23.61 -6.08
N THR A 139 -11.45 -23.14 -5.78
CA THR A 139 -10.24 -23.97 -5.72
C THR A 139 -9.66 -23.91 -4.30
N THR A 140 -9.27 -25.08 -3.78
CA THR A 140 -8.59 -25.21 -2.50
C THR A 140 -7.25 -25.90 -2.72
N THR A 141 -6.16 -25.29 -2.26
CA THR A 141 -4.83 -25.90 -2.35
C THR A 141 -4.36 -26.26 -0.95
N PRO A 142 -4.23 -27.57 -0.63
CA PRO A 142 -3.68 -27.99 0.64
C PRO A 142 -2.17 -27.69 0.69
N SER A 143 -1.70 -27.28 1.87
CA SER A 143 -0.27 -27.14 2.16
C SER A 143 0.45 -28.49 2.02
N PRO A 144 1.69 -28.53 1.51
CA PRO A 144 2.46 -29.77 1.52
C PRO A 144 2.74 -30.21 2.96
N THR A 145 2.36 -31.45 3.27
CA THR A 145 2.61 -32.06 4.59
C THR A 145 4.12 -32.04 4.90
N PRO A 146 4.58 -31.54 6.04
CA PRO A 146 5.98 -31.60 6.40
C PRO A 146 6.39 -33.06 6.59
N SER A 147 7.40 -33.50 5.83
CA SER A 147 8.02 -34.82 5.99
C SER A 147 8.69 -34.88 7.38
N PRO A 148 8.56 -36.00 8.12
CA PRO A 148 9.11 -36.08 9.46
C PRO A 148 10.63 -35.97 9.44
N ALA A 149 11.16 -35.01 10.19
CA ALA A 149 12.58 -34.79 10.39
C ALA A 149 13.17 -35.99 11.15
N ALA A 150 14.23 -36.55 10.60
CA ALA A 150 15.01 -37.62 11.24
C ALA A 150 15.65 -37.10 12.54
N SER A 151 15.48 -37.88 13.60
CA SER A 151 16.02 -37.64 14.95
C SER A 151 17.56 -37.61 14.95
N PRO A 152 18.22 -36.66 15.55
CA PRO A 152 19.68 -36.69 15.68
C PRO A 152 20.11 -37.59 16.83
N THR A 153 20.96 -38.55 16.50
CA THR A 153 21.65 -39.43 17.40
C THR A 153 22.71 -38.65 18.23
N ARG A 154 22.67 -38.79 19.54
CA ARG A 154 23.65 -38.27 20.47
C ARG A 154 25.02 -38.95 20.29
N SER A 155 26.11 -38.20 20.43
CA SER A 155 27.37 -38.69 20.94
C SER A 155 28.25 -37.55 21.50
N PRO A 156 29.24 -37.87 22.42
CA PRO A 156 29.31 -37.14 23.66
C PRO A 156 30.55 -36.19 23.82
N SER A 157 30.39 -35.34 24.80
CA SER A 157 31.33 -34.61 25.67
C SER A 157 32.85 -34.79 25.51
N SER A 158 33.57 -33.63 25.48
CA SER A 158 34.78 -33.42 26.29
C SER A 158 35.07 -31.90 26.49
N SER A 159 35.14 -31.49 27.73
CA SER A 159 35.73 -30.24 28.23
C SER A 159 37.23 -30.48 28.47
N PRO A 160 38.15 -29.47 28.52
CA PRO A 160 38.24 -28.50 29.60
C PRO A 160 38.72 -27.05 29.25
N SER A 161 38.43 -26.17 30.17
CA SER A 161 38.97 -24.81 30.44
C SER A 161 40.51 -24.76 30.59
N PRO A 162 41.22 -23.57 30.54
CA PRO A 162 40.94 -22.34 31.27
C PRO A 162 41.30 -20.98 30.59
N SER A 163 40.82 -19.92 31.23
CA SER A 163 41.08 -18.48 31.14
C SER A 163 42.57 -18.06 31.14
N PRO A 164 43.01 -16.81 30.70
CA PRO A 164 42.60 -15.59 31.39
C PRO A 164 42.45 -14.29 30.56
N THR A 165 41.56 -13.44 31.01
CA THR A 165 41.56 -11.96 31.16
C THR A 165 42.33 -11.07 30.19
N ARG A 166 41.58 -10.22 29.44
CA ARG A 166 41.86 -8.78 29.28
C ARG A 166 40.56 -8.04 28.95
N SER A 167 40.31 -6.99 29.75
CA SER A 167 39.23 -6.03 29.57
C SER A 167 39.49 -5.16 28.34
N PRO A 168 38.51 -4.90 27.48
CA PRO A 168 38.54 -3.77 26.57
C PRO A 168 37.47 -2.74 26.87
N SER A 169 37.87 -1.52 26.60
CA SER A 169 37.17 -0.25 26.57
C SER A 169 35.80 -0.31 25.83
N PRO A 170 34.82 0.58 26.13
CA PRO A 170 33.48 0.48 25.63
C PRO A 170 33.43 0.73 24.13
N SER A 171 32.80 -0.22 23.43
CA SER A 171 32.46 -0.16 22.03
C SER A 171 31.14 0.62 21.84
N PRO A 172 30.97 1.33 20.71
CA PRO A 172 29.76 2.12 20.48
C PRO A 172 28.51 1.23 20.36
N SER A 173 27.41 1.80 20.80
CA SER A 173 26.08 1.20 20.80
C SER A 173 25.73 0.65 19.39
N PRO A 174 25.20 -0.57 19.27
CA PRO A 174 24.87 -1.11 17.97
C PRO A 174 23.68 -0.35 17.38
N SER A 175 23.87 0.11 16.16
CA SER A 175 22.80 0.49 15.23
C SER A 175 21.79 -0.68 15.13
N PRO A 176 20.48 -0.43 14.99
CA PRO A 176 19.52 -1.52 14.94
C PRO A 176 19.85 -2.47 13.81
N THR A 177 20.06 -3.73 14.16
CA THR A 177 20.38 -4.79 13.21
C THR A 177 19.17 -5.02 12.31
N ARG A 178 19.33 -4.79 11.02
CA ARG A 178 18.38 -5.22 10.01
C ARG A 178 18.09 -6.70 10.21
N SER A 179 16.83 -7.01 10.51
CA SER A 179 16.35 -8.40 10.42
C SER A 179 16.43 -8.83 8.96
N PRO A 180 16.89 -10.05 8.63
CA PRO A 180 16.97 -10.48 7.25
C PRO A 180 15.60 -10.36 6.58
N SER A 181 15.58 -9.76 5.38
CA SER A 181 14.41 -9.66 4.52
C SER A 181 13.73 -11.03 4.43
N PRO A 182 12.40 -11.13 4.56
CA PRO A 182 11.72 -12.40 4.48
C PRO A 182 11.97 -13.04 3.12
N SER A 183 12.23 -14.34 3.16
CA SER A 183 12.36 -15.21 2.00
C SER A 183 11.14 -15.07 1.07
N PRO A 184 11.32 -15.12 -0.26
CA PRO A 184 10.27 -14.77 -1.20
C PRO A 184 9.08 -15.71 -1.10
N SER A 185 7.91 -15.13 -1.23
CA SER A 185 6.63 -15.77 -1.47
C SER A 185 6.68 -16.70 -2.69
N PRO A 186 5.84 -17.73 -2.79
CA PRO A 186 6.02 -18.87 -3.68
C PRO A 186 6.18 -18.50 -5.15
N THR A 187 7.10 -19.20 -5.77
CA THR A 187 7.46 -19.18 -7.18
C THR A 187 6.23 -19.46 -8.06
N THR A 188 5.59 -18.41 -8.55
CA THR A 188 4.74 -18.60 -9.73
C THR A 188 5.68 -18.81 -10.91
N THR A 189 5.63 -19.98 -11.52
CA THR A 189 6.31 -20.24 -12.79
C THR A 189 5.91 -19.14 -13.78
N PRO A 190 6.86 -18.41 -14.42
CA PRO A 190 6.53 -17.33 -15.32
C PRO A 190 5.61 -17.81 -16.43
N SER A 191 4.53 -17.07 -16.69
CA SER A 191 3.58 -17.38 -17.75
C SER A 191 4.26 -17.26 -19.12
N ASN A 192 3.85 -18.10 -20.08
CA ASN A 192 4.23 -18.00 -21.49
C ASN A 192 3.95 -16.56 -22.00
N GLY A 193 5.00 -15.86 -22.48
CA GLY A 193 4.90 -14.49 -22.98
C GLY A 193 5.55 -13.43 -22.06
N ALA A 194 6.16 -13.79 -20.94
CA ALA A 194 6.94 -12.86 -20.11
C ALA A 194 8.25 -12.48 -20.82
N LEU A 195 8.65 -11.21 -20.65
CA LEU A 195 9.96 -10.70 -21.07
C LEU A 195 10.94 -10.73 -19.92
N TYR A 196 12.14 -11.20 -20.18
CA TYR A 196 13.22 -11.26 -19.20
C TYR A 196 14.27 -10.22 -19.50
N VAL A 197 14.70 -9.53 -18.48
CA VAL A 197 15.70 -8.47 -18.49
C VAL A 197 16.82 -8.83 -17.55
N SER A 198 18.07 -8.63 -17.95
CA SER A 198 19.24 -8.81 -17.09
C SER A 198 20.22 -7.64 -17.21
N PRO A 199 21.14 -7.45 -16.23
CA PRO A 199 22.15 -6.39 -16.32
C PRO A 199 23.01 -6.45 -17.61
N ASN A 200 23.15 -7.65 -18.18
CA ASN A 200 23.89 -7.90 -19.42
C ASN A 200 22.96 -8.17 -20.62
N GLY A 201 21.68 -7.84 -20.52
CA GLY A 201 20.72 -7.98 -21.61
C GLY A 201 21.07 -7.10 -22.81
N ARG A 202 20.62 -7.48 -24.02
CA ARG A 202 20.89 -6.78 -25.26
C ARG A 202 19.57 -6.34 -25.92
N ASP A 203 19.56 -5.19 -26.57
CA ASP A 203 18.36 -4.63 -27.20
C ASP A 203 17.71 -5.58 -28.23
N GLY A 204 18.48 -6.24 -29.04
CA GLY A 204 18.04 -7.18 -30.08
C GLY A 204 17.72 -8.59 -29.56
N ALA A 205 17.91 -8.87 -28.27
CA ALA A 205 17.68 -10.19 -27.72
C ALA A 205 16.17 -10.55 -27.70
N ALA A 206 15.88 -11.86 -27.71
CA ALA A 206 14.51 -12.37 -27.75
C ALA A 206 13.70 -11.98 -26.50
N GLY A 207 14.35 -11.71 -25.37
CA GLY A 207 13.71 -11.43 -24.09
C GLY A 207 13.22 -12.69 -23.40
N THR A 208 13.80 -13.83 -23.73
CA THR A 208 13.57 -15.09 -22.99
C THR A 208 14.49 -15.18 -21.78
N GLN A 209 14.26 -16.14 -20.90
CA GLN A 209 15.11 -16.35 -19.73
C GLN A 209 16.56 -16.71 -20.11
N SER A 210 16.77 -17.42 -21.24
CA SER A 210 18.09 -17.80 -21.74
C SER A 210 18.72 -16.73 -22.65
N ASP A 211 17.93 -15.78 -23.18
CA ASP A 211 18.40 -14.67 -24.03
C ASP A 211 17.70 -13.36 -23.59
N PRO A 212 18.06 -12.83 -22.40
CA PRO A 212 17.40 -11.67 -21.81
C PRO A 212 17.71 -10.39 -22.58
N THR A 213 16.72 -9.50 -22.63
CA THR A 213 16.81 -8.19 -23.29
C THR A 213 17.17 -7.08 -22.29
N THR A 214 17.28 -5.84 -22.77
CA THR A 214 17.44 -4.65 -21.92
C THR A 214 16.09 -4.22 -21.34
N LEU A 215 16.11 -3.41 -20.27
CA LEU A 215 14.91 -2.86 -19.66
C LEU A 215 14.14 -1.96 -20.64
N ALA A 216 14.83 -1.10 -21.37
CA ALA A 216 14.21 -0.21 -22.34
C ALA A 216 13.50 -0.97 -23.48
N ALA A 217 14.15 -2.00 -24.03
CA ALA A 217 13.55 -2.84 -25.06
C ALA A 217 12.35 -3.64 -24.51
N ALA A 218 12.41 -4.13 -23.28
CA ALA A 218 11.28 -4.81 -22.67
C ALA A 218 10.07 -3.88 -22.43
N ILE A 219 10.31 -2.67 -21.90
CA ILE A 219 9.24 -1.65 -21.69
C ILE A 219 8.54 -1.30 -23.01
N SER A 220 9.28 -1.20 -24.12
CA SER A 220 8.68 -0.90 -25.43
C SER A 220 7.87 -2.06 -26.02
N ARG A 221 8.20 -3.31 -25.66
CA ARG A 221 7.64 -4.54 -26.27
C ARG A 221 6.48 -5.15 -25.48
N VAL A 222 6.43 -4.92 -24.17
CA VAL A 222 5.42 -5.57 -23.32
C VAL A 222 4.00 -5.13 -23.69
N ALA A 223 3.14 -6.12 -23.97
CA ALA A 223 1.73 -5.89 -24.25
C ALA A 223 0.92 -5.68 -22.95
N PRO A 224 -0.29 -5.10 -23.01
CA PRO A 224 -1.22 -5.12 -21.88
C PRO A 224 -1.42 -6.54 -21.33
N GLY A 225 -1.35 -6.69 -19.99
CA GLY A 225 -1.37 -7.99 -19.29
C GLY A 225 -0.02 -8.71 -19.25
N GLY A 226 0.99 -8.22 -19.99
CA GLY A 226 2.33 -8.82 -20.00
C GLY A 226 3.16 -8.44 -18.78
N THR A 227 4.18 -9.27 -18.52
CA THR A 227 5.12 -9.08 -17.41
C THR A 227 6.55 -8.97 -17.92
N ILE A 228 7.29 -8.01 -17.39
CA ILE A 228 8.73 -7.87 -17.51
C ILE A 228 9.35 -8.36 -16.20
N TYR A 229 10.18 -9.40 -16.25
CA TYR A 229 10.96 -9.86 -15.10
C TYR A 229 12.38 -9.34 -15.17
N LEU A 230 12.76 -8.57 -14.15
CA LEU A 230 14.16 -8.17 -13.96
C LEU A 230 14.89 -9.22 -13.15
N ARG A 231 15.95 -9.77 -13.71
CA ARG A 231 16.87 -10.66 -12.99
C ARG A 231 17.66 -9.86 -11.96
N GLY A 232 18.05 -10.49 -10.89
CA GLY A 232 18.86 -9.88 -9.84
C GLY A 232 20.18 -9.31 -10.35
N GLY A 233 20.67 -8.31 -9.63
CA GLY A 233 21.92 -7.62 -9.94
C GLY A 233 21.74 -6.12 -10.14
N ARG A 234 22.84 -5.44 -10.44
CA ARG A 234 22.89 -3.99 -10.58
C ARG A 234 22.81 -3.58 -12.06
N TYR A 235 21.81 -2.79 -12.37
CA TYR A 235 21.58 -2.16 -13.66
C TYR A 235 22.06 -0.72 -13.60
N ASN A 236 23.12 -0.37 -14.31
CA ASN A 236 23.70 0.97 -14.27
C ASN A 236 23.16 1.81 -15.42
N PHE A 237 22.55 2.94 -15.08
CA PHE A 237 21.96 3.89 -16.01
C PHE A 237 22.59 5.27 -15.84
N ALA A 238 22.91 5.91 -16.97
CA ALA A 238 23.31 7.32 -17.01
C ALA A 238 22.13 8.25 -17.37
N GLN A 239 21.00 7.68 -17.77
CA GLN A 239 19.80 8.40 -18.18
C GLN A 239 18.58 7.84 -17.43
N THR A 240 17.55 8.66 -17.29
CA THR A 240 16.25 8.27 -16.75
C THR A 240 15.67 7.08 -17.51
N VAL A 241 15.22 6.07 -16.81
CA VAL A 241 14.42 4.97 -17.38
C VAL A 241 12.96 5.39 -17.38
N THR A 242 12.33 5.44 -18.56
CA THR A 242 10.99 5.98 -18.71
C THR A 242 10.00 4.96 -19.26
N ILE A 243 8.92 4.73 -18.52
CA ILE A 243 7.67 4.18 -19.03
C ILE A 243 6.88 5.36 -19.58
N ALA A 244 6.89 5.55 -20.89
CA ALA A 244 6.37 6.75 -21.54
C ALA A 244 4.83 6.91 -21.37
N GLN A 245 4.35 8.15 -21.41
CA GLN A 245 2.93 8.45 -21.54
C GLN A 245 2.34 7.72 -22.76
N GLY A 246 1.17 7.11 -22.62
CA GLY A 246 0.55 6.29 -23.65
C GLY A 246 1.02 4.82 -23.68
N ASN A 247 2.13 4.48 -23.04
CA ASN A 247 2.52 3.08 -22.83
C ASN A 247 1.70 2.48 -21.67
N ASN A 248 0.42 2.24 -21.89
CA ASN A 248 -0.53 1.86 -20.85
C ASN A 248 -0.84 0.36 -20.83
N GLY A 249 -1.14 -0.15 -19.64
CA GLY A 249 -1.99 -1.31 -19.47
C GLY A 249 -3.47 -0.94 -19.60
N THR A 250 -4.34 -1.79 -19.07
CA THR A 250 -5.77 -1.51 -18.90
C THR A 250 -6.21 -1.93 -17.48
N SER A 251 -7.41 -1.56 -17.08
CA SER A 251 -7.96 -1.95 -15.77
C SER A 251 -7.96 -3.48 -15.57
N ASN A 252 -8.20 -4.24 -16.63
CA ASN A 252 -8.27 -5.71 -16.59
C ASN A 252 -6.97 -6.39 -17.06
N ALA A 253 -5.99 -5.63 -17.57
CA ALA A 253 -4.75 -6.14 -18.12
C ALA A 253 -3.58 -5.18 -17.83
N ARG A 254 -3.20 -5.04 -16.54
CA ARG A 254 -2.06 -4.24 -16.14
C ARG A 254 -0.78 -4.75 -16.79
N LYS A 255 0.10 -3.85 -17.16
CA LYS A 255 1.49 -4.20 -17.46
C LYS A 255 2.27 -4.32 -16.15
N THR A 256 3.17 -5.28 -16.06
CA THR A 256 3.93 -5.51 -14.83
C THR A 256 5.43 -5.41 -15.11
N LEU A 257 6.11 -4.61 -14.31
CA LEU A 257 7.57 -4.59 -14.16
C LEU A 257 7.89 -5.19 -12.78
N SER A 258 8.48 -6.37 -12.74
CA SER A 258 8.66 -7.13 -11.51
C SER A 258 10.08 -7.62 -11.32
N ALA A 259 10.60 -7.59 -10.12
CA ALA A 259 11.70 -8.44 -9.75
C ALA A 259 11.38 -9.90 -10.10
N TYR A 260 12.37 -10.64 -10.57
CA TYR A 260 12.24 -12.09 -10.70
C TYR A 260 12.13 -12.71 -9.30
N PRO A 261 11.25 -13.71 -9.09
CA PRO A 261 11.04 -14.28 -7.76
C PRO A 261 12.34 -14.70 -7.06
N GLY A 262 12.54 -14.21 -5.86
CA GLY A 262 13.74 -14.48 -5.04
C GLY A 262 14.98 -13.67 -5.42
N GLU A 263 14.90 -12.77 -6.39
CA GLU A 263 16.03 -11.94 -6.84
C GLU A 263 15.77 -10.46 -6.54
N THR A 264 16.85 -9.70 -6.37
CA THR A 264 16.80 -8.26 -6.07
C THR A 264 17.46 -7.48 -7.20
N PRO A 265 16.70 -6.93 -8.15
CA PRO A 265 17.21 -5.99 -9.14
C PRO A 265 17.42 -4.61 -8.53
N VAL A 266 18.58 -4.00 -8.79
CA VAL A 266 18.95 -2.65 -8.36
C VAL A 266 19.13 -1.76 -9.57
N LEU A 267 18.23 -0.84 -9.79
CA LEU A 267 18.33 0.21 -10.80
C LEU A 267 19.17 1.35 -10.22
N ASN A 268 20.43 1.43 -10.65
CA ASN A 268 21.42 2.36 -10.12
C ASN A 268 21.70 3.48 -11.10
N PHE A 269 21.54 4.71 -10.64
CA PHE A 269 21.66 5.93 -11.44
C PHE A 269 22.87 6.79 -11.01
N SER A 270 23.85 6.22 -10.36
CA SER A 270 25.02 6.96 -9.83
C SER A 270 25.87 7.69 -10.89
N ALA A 271 25.63 7.43 -12.18
CA ALA A 271 26.25 8.16 -13.29
C ALA A 271 25.53 9.48 -13.63
N GLN A 272 24.36 9.75 -13.03
CA GLN A 272 23.66 11.02 -13.19
C GLN A 272 24.26 12.08 -12.26
N SER A 273 24.32 13.32 -12.73
CA SER A 273 24.53 14.49 -11.87
C SER A 273 23.20 14.92 -11.24
N GLU A 274 23.27 15.64 -10.14
CA GLU A 274 22.10 16.25 -9.51
C GLU A 274 21.47 17.29 -10.46
N SER A 275 20.22 17.10 -10.80
CA SER A 275 19.42 17.98 -11.67
C SER A 275 17.98 17.49 -11.70
N SER A 276 17.01 18.39 -11.67
CA SER A 276 15.57 18.12 -11.75
C SER A 276 15.10 17.38 -13.01
N SER A 277 15.96 17.19 -13.99
CA SER A 277 15.72 16.35 -15.19
C SER A 277 16.21 14.91 -15.06
N ASN A 278 17.01 14.60 -14.03
CA ASN A 278 17.74 13.35 -13.89
C ASN A 278 17.07 12.37 -12.91
N ARG A 279 15.80 12.08 -13.16
CA ARG A 279 15.02 11.09 -12.39
C ARG A 279 15.57 9.68 -12.61
N GLY A 280 15.29 8.80 -11.68
CA GLY A 280 15.62 7.38 -11.81
C GLY A 280 14.63 6.66 -12.74
N LEU A 281 13.57 6.07 -12.18
CA LEU A 281 12.49 5.42 -12.92
C LEU A 281 11.28 6.35 -13.02
N THR A 282 10.87 6.72 -14.22
CA THR A 282 9.68 7.52 -14.47
C THR A 282 8.52 6.67 -15.00
N VAL A 283 7.38 6.69 -14.32
CA VAL A 283 6.17 5.93 -14.68
C VAL A 283 5.09 6.89 -15.17
N ASN A 284 5.17 7.29 -16.44
CA ASN A 284 4.19 8.18 -17.09
C ASN A 284 3.06 7.39 -17.77
N GLY A 285 3.20 6.08 -17.94
CA GLY A 285 2.14 5.18 -18.36
C GLY A 285 1.14 4.93 -17.24
N SER A 286 -0.07 4.52 -17.61
CA SER A 286 -1.15 4.17 -16.67
C SER A 286 -1.39 2.66 -16.63
N TYR A 287 -1.97 2.19 -15.52
CA TYR A 287 -2.26 0.77 -15.30
C TYR A 287 -1.00 -0.13 -15.32
N TRP A 288 0.07 0.35 -14.71
CA TRP A 288 1.26 -0.45 -14.45
C TRP A 288 1.27 -0.98 -13.00
N ARG A 289 1.95 -2.10 -12.80
CA ARG A 289 2.44 -2.56 -11.51
C ARG A 289 3.95 -2.61 -11.55
N VAL A 290 4.60 -1.90 -10.64
CA VAL A 290 6.06 -1.97 -10.42
C VAL A 290 6.28 -2.69 -9.10
N TYR A 291 7.02 -3.80 -9.12
CA TYR A 291 7.11 -4.70 -7.96
C TYR A 291 8.56 -5.09 -7.64
N GLY A 292 8.96 -4.90 -6.39
CA GLY A 292 10.17 -5.52 -5.82
C GLY A 292 11.49 -4.97 -6.33
N VAL A 293 11.51 -3.78 -6.93
CA VAL A 293 12.74 -3.17 -7.46
C VAL A 293 13.36 -2.19 -6.46
N VAL A 294 14.67 -2.11 -6.43
CA VAL A 294 15.43 -1.06 -5.75
C VAL A 294 15.81 0.01 -6.76
N VAL A 295 15.55 1.28 -6.45
CA VAL A 295 15.94 2.44 -7.25
C VAL A 295 16.85 3.33 -6.41
N GLU A 296 18.08 3.56 -6.87
CA GLU A 296 19.05 4.28 -6.07
C GLU A 296 19.91 5.25 -6.87
N ARG A 297 20.33 6.32 -6.19
CA ARG A 297 21.33 7.30 -6.65
C ARG A 297 20.92 8.05 -7.91
N ALA A 298 19.62 8.29 -8.09
CA ALA A 298 19.14 9.20 -9.13
C ALA A 298 19.58 10.64 -8.83
N GLY A 299 19.79 11.42 -9.87
CA GLY A 299 20.16 12.84 -9.77
C GLY A 299 18.99 13.76 -9.40
N ASP A 300 17.80 13.21 -9.27
CA ASP A 300 16.53 13.82 -8.85
C ASP A 300 15.72 12.72 -8.15
N ASN A 301 14.39 12.68 -8.29
CA ASN A 301 13.54 11.66 -7.67
C ASN A 301 13.96 10.23 -8.05
N GLY A 302 13.91 9.30 -7.09
CA GLY A 302 14.18 7.88 -7.35
C GLY A 302 13.13 7.27 -8.28
N ILE A 303 11.85 7.26 -7.87
CA ILE A 303 10.71 6.90 -8.70
C ILE A 303 9.81 8.13 -8.86
N TYR A 304 9.46 8.48 -10.09
CA TYR A 304 8.50 9.54 -10.39
C TYR A 304 7.28 8.98 -11.10
N VAL A 305 6.09 9.20 -10.54
CA VAL A 305 4.83 8.67 -11.07
C VAL A 305 4.01 9.82 -11.66
N GLY A 306 4.00 9.92 -13.00
CA GLY A 306 3.20 10.88 -13.75
C GLY A 306 1.90 10.31 -14.31
N GLY A 307 1.80 8.98 -14.40
CA GLY A 307 0.59 8.28 -14.87
C GLY A 307 -0.42 7.99 -13.76
N SER A 308 -1.55 7.41 -14.14
CA SER A 308 -2.67 7.14 -13.24
C SER A 308 -2.98 5.64 -13.13
N ASN A 309 -3.66 5.25 -12.05
CA ASN A 309 -4.09 3.87 -11.82
C ASN A 309 -2.93 2.87 -11.73
N ASN A 310 -1.75 3.30 -11.27
CA ASN A 310 -0.58 2.46 -11.10
C ASN A 310 -0.53 1.86 -9.70
N VAL A 311 0.17 0.74 -9.56
CA VAL A 311 0.53 0.13 -8.27
C VAL A 311 2.04 0.06 -8.20
N ILE A 312 2.63 0.74 -7.23
CA ILE A 312 4.07 0.68 -6.93
C ILE A 312 4.19 -0.08 -5.61
N GLU A 313 4.78 -1.27 -5.65
CA GLU A 313 4.66 -2.22 -4.56
C GLU A 313 6.01 -2.85 -4.21
N ARG A 314 6.32 -2.93 -2.92
CA ARG A 314 7.55 -3.52 -2.38
C ARG A 314 8.82 -2.96 -3.02
N THR A 315 8.80 -1.67 -3.39
CA THR A 315 9.96 -0.98 -3.92
C THR A 315 10.80 -0.39 -2.80
N ILE A 316 12.10 -0.22 -3.05
CA ILE A 316 12.99 0.51 -2.16
C ILE A 316 13.57 1.67 -2.95
N THR A 317 13.42 2.90 -2.45
CA THR A 317 14.04 4.11 -3.02
C THR A 317 15.04 4.67 -2.02
N ARG A 318 16.30 4.87 -2.47
CA ARG A 318 17.34 5.30 -1.53
C ARG A 318 18.50 6.04 -2.20
N TYR A 319 19.12 6.92 -1.43
CA TYR A 319 20.30 7.71 -1.84
C TYR A 319 20.04 8.54 -3.10
N ASN A 320 18.79 8.89 -3.40
CA ASN A 320 18.43 9.77 -4.50
C ASN A 320 18.64 11.23 -4.09
N ARG A 321 18.78 12.13 -5.08
CA ARG A 321 19.11 13.54 -4.89
C ARG A 321 17.88 14.45 -4.79
N ASP A 322 16.70 13.86 -4.62
CA ASP A 322 15.41 14.45 -4.30
C ASP A 322 14.54 13.34 -3.69
N THR A 323 13.25 13.54 -3.56
CA THR A 323 12.28 12.60 -2.97
C THR A 323 12.45 11.17 -3.52
N GLY A 324 12.46 10.20 -2.62
CA GLY A 324 12.60 8.79 -3.00
C GLY A 324 11.53 8.35 -3.99
N LEU A 325 10.23 8.59 -3.69
CA LEU A 325 9.12 8.35 -4.61
C LEU A 325 8.15 9.53 -4.60
N GLN A 326 7.96 10.15 -5.76
CA GLN A 326 7.07 11.31 -5.92
C GLN A 326 6.01 11.09 -6.98
N LEU A 327 4.77 11.54 -6.69
CA LEU A 327 3.69 11.70 -7.66
C LEU A 327 3.63 13.17 -8.11
N GLY A 328 3.53 13.42 -9.42
CA GLY A 328 3.39 14.76 -9.97
C GLY A 328 3.12 14.74 -11.48
N ARG A 329 2.71 15.87 -12.03
CA ARG A 329 2.40 16.00 -13.47
C ARG A 329 3.57 15.63 -14.37
N ILE A 330 3.27 15.10 -15.55
CA ILE A 330 4.29 14.65 -16.52
C ILE A 330 5.13 15.83 -17.05
N ALA A 331 4.47 16.94 -17.37
CA ALA A 331 5.09 18.16 -17.90
C ALA A 331 4.44 19.41 -17.30
N SER A 332 5.10 20.55 -17.40
CA SER A 332 4.64 21.80 -16.81
C SER A 332 3.28 22.30 -17.32
N ASP A 333 2.91 21.91 -18.53
CA ASP A 333 1.65 22.22 -19.22
C ASP A 333 0.59 21.12 -19.09
N THR A 334 0.87 20.02 -18.37
CA THR A 334 -0.10 18.93 -18.18
C THR A 334 -1.37 19.46 -17.49
N PRO A 335 -2.55 19.37 -18.13
CA PRO A 335 -3.81 19.81 -17.54
C PRO A 335 -4.11 19.10 -16.22
N ARG A 336 -4.82 19.78 -15.32
CA ARG A 336 -5.12 19.28 -13.97
C ARG A 336 -5.89 17.97 -13.95
N ASP A 337 -6.79 17.75 -14.89
CA ASP A 337 -7.57 16.52 -15.06
C ASP A 337 -6.72 15.32 -15.52
N GLN A 338 -5.48 15.57 -15.94
CA GLN A 338 -4.49 14.55 -16.31
C GLN A 338 -3.40 14.36 -15.25
N TRP A 339 -3.50 15.03 -14.10
CA TRP A 339 -2.58 14.81 -13.00
C TRP A 339 -2.68 13.37 -12.46
N PRO A 340 -1.57 12.79 -11.97
CA PRO A 340 -1.53 11.39 -11.53
C PRO A 340 -2.61 11.13 -10.47
N SER A 341 -3.50 10.18 -10.75
CA SER A 341 -4.68 9.89 -9.94
C SER A 341 -4.85 8.39 -9.74
N ASN A 342 -5.48 8.00 -8.63
CA ASN A 342 -5.82 6.60 -8.31
C ASN A 342 -4.60 5.66 -8.31
N ASN A 343 -3.41 6.16 -7.91
CA ASN A 343 -2.23 5.34 -7.73
C ASN A 343 -2.20 4.77 -6.31
N LEU A 344 -1.70 3.56 -6.17
CA LEU A 344 -1.46 2.89 -4.90
C LEU A 344 0.05 2.67 -4.74
N ILE A 345 0.62 3.27 -3.70
CA ILE A 345 1.95 2.96 -3.21
C ILE A 345 1.77 2.00 -2.04
N LEU A 346 2.41 0.85 -2.10
CA LEU A 346 2.08 -0.28 -1.23
C LEU A 346 3.33 -0.98 -0.71
N SER A 347 3.45 -1.11 0.59
CA SER A 347 4.51 -1.90 1.24
C SER A 347 5.92 -1.54 0.77
N SER A 348 6.16 -0.27 0.48
CA SER A 348 7.42 0.24 -0.07
C SER A 348 8.24 0.95 1.00
N GLU A 349 9.55 0.99 0.82
CA GLU A 349 10.52 1.61 1.74
C GLU A 349 11.22 2.77 1.03
N SER A 350 11.38 3.89 1.73
CA SER A 350 12.13 5.04 1.22
C SER A 350 13.08 5.59 2.29
N HIS A 351 14.38 5.64 1.99
CA HIS A 351 15.36 6.03 2.99
C HIS A 351 16.65 6.62 2.41
N ASP A 352 17.34 7.41 3.21
CA ASP A 352 18.63 8.03 2.90
C ASP A 352 18.61 8.82 1.57
N ASN A 353 17.48 9.44 1.22
CA ASN A 353 17.41 10.37 0.13
C ASN A 353 17.86 11.75 0.61
N ALA A 354 18.69 12.45 -0.17
CA ALA A 354 19.27 13.74 0.19
C ALA A 354 19.71 14.53 -1.03
N ASP A 355 19.20 15.73 -1.16
CA ASP A 355 19.65 16.78 -2.08
C ASP A 355 20.78 17.62 -1.45
N ALA A 356 21.37 18.49 -2.24
CA ALA A 356 22.57 19.23 -1.83
C ALA A 356 22.28 20.30 -0.75
N ASP A 357 21.12 20.92 -0.74
CA ASP A 357 20.69 21.92 0.25
C ASP A 357 19.87 21.32 1.41
N GLY A 358 19.45 20.07 1.28
CA GLY A 358 18.80 19.31 2.35
C GLY A 358 17.36 19.74 2.64
N GLU A 359 16.63 20.28 1.62
CA GLU A 359 15.30 20.86 1.80
C GLU A 359 14.17 20.06 1.10
N ASP A 360 14.48 19.34 -0.01
CA ASP A 360 13.46 18.79 -0.90
C ASP A 360 13.40 17.24 -0.94
N ALA A 361 14.40 16.54 -0.39
CA ALA A 361 14.51 15.09 -0.52
C ALA A 361 13.75 14.34 0.58
N ASP A 362 12.45 14.19 0.35
CA ASP A 362 11.54 13.42 1.18
C ASP A 362 11.67 11.90 0.97
N GLY A 363 11.02 11.14 1.86
CA GLY A 363 10.79 9.71 1.60
C GLY A 363 9.76 9.50 0.49
N PHE A 364 8.56 10.01 0.70
CA PHE A 364 7.44 9.94 -0.23
C PHE A 364 6.80 11.32 -0.41
N ALA A 365 6.40 11.64 -1.63
CA ALA A 365 5.67 12.88 -1.89
C ALA A 365 4.49 12.69 -2.84
N ALA A 366 3.42 13.41 -2.55
CA ALA A 366 2.32 13.66 -3.47
C ALA A 366 2.07 15.17 -3.45
N LYS A 367 3.01 15.94 -4.02
CA LYS A 367 3.09 17.38 -3.85
C LYS A 367 2.89 18.14 -5.16
N LEU A 368 2.50 19.39 -5.06
CA LEU A 368 2.39 20.41 -6.12
C LEU A 368 1.32 20.13 -7.18
N THR A 369 1.33 18.96 -7.83
CA THR A 369 0.51 18.69 -9.02
C THR A 369 -0.01 17.25 -9.04
N THR A 370 -0.64 16.84 -7.95
CA THR A 370 -1.19 15.49 -7.77
C THR A 370 -2.71 15.50 -7.86
N GLY A 371 -3.28 14.55 -8.59
CA GLY A 371 -4.72 14.35 -8.73
C GLY A 371 -5.33 13.56 -7.57
N THR A 372 -6.58 13.15 -7.71
CA THR A 372 -7.36 12.51 -6.63
C THR A 372 -7.14 11.00 -6.53
N GLY A 373 -7.50 10.41 -5.39
CA GLY A 373 -7.57 8.96 -5.21
C GLY A 373 -6.22 8.25 -5.02
N ASN A 374 -5.14 8.99 -4.77
CA ASN A 374 -3.84 8.40 -4.50
C ASN A 374 -3.76 7.92 -3.04
N VAL A 375 -3.19 6.75 -2.84
CA VAL A 375 -3.10 6.06 -1.54
C VAL A 375 -1.68 5.60 -1.30
N PHE A 376 -1.16 5.88 -0.11
CA PHE A 376 0.04 5.28 0.47
C PHE A 376 -0.41 4.34 1.59
N ARG A 377 0.02 3.07 1.53
CA ARG A 377 -0.40 2.05 2.49
C ARG A 377 0.73 1.08 2.81
N TYR A 378 0.93 0.82 4.10
CA TYR A 378 1.98 -0.06 4.62
C TYR A 378 3.39 0.36 4.22
N ASP A 379 3.60 1.66 3.95
CA ASP A 379 4.88 2.17 3.51
C ASP A 379 5.73 2.61 4.70
N VAL A 380 7.05 2.56 4.53
CA VAL A 380 8.02 2.95 5.56
C VAL A 380 8.95 4.01 5.01
N SER A 381 8.92 5.20 5.64
CA SER A 381 9.85 6.29 5.35
C SER A 381 10.78 6.51 6.53
N HIS A 382 12.09 6.53 6.29
CA HIS A 382 13.03 6.78 7.36
C HIS A 382 14.36 7.32 6.90
N ASN A 383 14.99 8.10 7.77
CA ASN A 383 16.33 8.61 7.53
C ASN A 383 16.47 9.37 6.20
N ASN A 384 15.41 10.03 5.71
CA ASN A 384 15.52 10.99 4.63
C ASN A 384 15.95 12.34 5.20
N ILE A 385 16.58 13.17 4.37
CA ILE A 385 17.15 14.42 4.85
C ILE A 385 16.07 15.43 5.25
N ASP A 386 14.92 15.42 4.58
CA ASP A 386 13.78 16.28 4.88
C ASP A 386 12.61 15.46 5.46
N ASP A 387 11.43 15.49 4.87
CA ASP A 387 10.21 14.90 5.42
C ASP A 387 10.05 13.40 5.16
N GLY A 388 9.29 12.72 5.99
CA GLY A 388 8.87 11.34 5.71
C GLY A 388 7.86 11.27 4.58
N TRP A 389 6.81 12.10 4.65
CA TRP A 389 5.83 12.38 3.61
C TRP A 389 5.65 13.87 3.41
N ASP A 390 5.66 14.32 2.15
CA ASP A 390 5.33 15.70 1.78
C ASP A 390 4.11 15.78 0.84
N LEU A 391 3.05 16.45 1.29
CA LEU A 391 1.83 16.76 0.53
C LEU A 391 1.73 18.26 0.22
N TYR A 392 2.85 18.91 -0.03
CA TYR A 392 2.93 20.36 -0.22
C TYR A 392 2.07 20.85 -1.38
N THR A 393 1.36 21.93 -1.12
CA THR A 393 0.61 22.69 -2.12
C THR A 393 1.25 24.05 -2.31
N LYS A 394 1.22 24.58 -3.53
CA LYS A 394 1.79 25.88 -3.88
C LYS A 394 0.78 26.74 -4.61
N THR A 395 0.79 28.03 -4.33
CA THR A 395 -0.16 29.00 -4.91
C THR A 395 -0.14 28.97 -6.44
N ASP A 396 1.03 28.77 -7.04
CA ASP A 396 1.20 28.76 -8.49
C ASP A 396 0.46 27.62 -9.19
N THR A 397 0.32 26.47 -8.50
CA THR A 397 -0.34 25.27 -9.04
C THR A 397 -1.71 25.03 -8.42
N GLY A 398 -1.97 25.63 -7.26
CA GLY A 398 -3.22 25.50 -6.51
C GLY A 398 -3.30 24.18 -5.72
N ALA A 399 -4.50 23.82 -5.30
CA ALA A 399 -4.73 22.63 -4.48
C ALA A 399 -4.43 21.35 -5.25
N ILE A 400 -3.81 20.38 -4.59
CA ILE A 400 -3.74 18.99 -5.06
C ILE A 400 -5.04 18.23 -4.77
N GLY A 401 -5.20 17.03 -5.29
CA GLY A 401 -6.27 16.10 -4.89
C GLY A 401 -6.05 15.59 -3.45
N PRO A 402 -7.12 15.22 -2.73
CA PRO A 402 -6.99 14.55 -1.45
C PRO A 402 -6.19 13.24 -1.57
N VAL A 403 -5.27 13.05 -0.64
CA VAL A 403 -4.42 11.85 -0.53
C VAL A 403 -4.81 11.08 0.73
N THR A 404 -4.77 9.75 0.66
CA THR A 404 -4.90 8.87 1.82
C THR A 404 -3.51 8.31 2.19
N ILE A 405 -3.11 8.43 3.45
CA ILE A 405 -1.94 7.77 4.03
C ILE A 405 -2.43 6.91 5.18
N GLU A 406 -2.18 5.62 5.10
CA GLU A 406 -2.70 4.69 6.11
C GLU A 406 -1.74 3.54 6.42
N ASP A 407 -1.80 3.07 7.67
CA ASP A 407 -1.07 1.90 8.15
C ASP A 407 0.45 1.97 7.90
N SER A 408 1.04 3.17 7.92
CA SER A 408 2.41 3.44 7.49
C SER A 408 3.28 3.96 8.64
N LEU A 409 4.60 3.89 8.48
CA LEU A 409 5.59 4.26 9.48
C LEU A 409 6.55 5.33 8.96
N SER A 410 6.68 6.43 9.70
CA SER A 410 7.66 7.48 9.47
C SER A 410 8.59 7.61 10.68
N TYR A 411 9.90 7.41 10.49
CA TYR A 411 10.82 7.56 11.63
C TYR A 411 12.20 8.09 11.25
N ASN A 412 12.80 8.84 12.17
CA ASN A 412 14.16 9.40 12.05
C ASN A 412 14.38 10.26 10.79
N ASN A 413 13.34 10.79 10.12
CA ASN A 413 13.53 11.73 9.02
C ASN A 413 14.11 13.05 9.56
N GLY A 414 14.90 13.74 8.75
CA GLY A 414 15.74 14.86 9.16
C GLY A 414 17.16 14.46 9.57
N THR A 415 17.47 13.16 9.56
CA THR A 415 18.82 12.66 9.88
C THR A 415 19.07 11.38 9.08
N LEU A 416 20.07 11.40 8.22
CA LEU A 416 20.48 10.22 7.43
C LEU A 416 21.07 9.13 8.32
N THR A 417 21.18 7.92 7.78
CA THR A 417 21.75 6.79 8.52
C THR A 417 23.22 7.01 8.93
N ASP A 418 23.96 7.85 8.20
CA ASP A 418 25.34 8.23 8.54
C ASP A 418 25.43 9.34 9.60
N GLY A 419 24.30 9.88 10.05
CA GLY A 419 24.19 10.96 11.04
C GLY A 419 24.19 12.37 10.47
N SER A 420 24.28 12.53 9.14
CA SER A 420 24.13 13.82 8.47
C SER A 420 22.73 14.38 8.67
N GLN A 421 22.61 15.69 8.88
CA GLN A 421 21.34 16.39 9.11
C GLN A 421 21.15 17.49 8.10
N ALA A 422 19.88 17.75 7.77
CA ALA A 422 19.49 18.86 6.92
C ALA A 422 19.85 20.21 7.54
N GLY A 423 20.24 21.16 6.68
CA GLY A 423 20.34 22.57 7.03
C GLY A 423 18.96 23.22 7.17
N ASP A 424 18.22 23.27 6.09
CA ASP A 424 16.98 24.04 5.95
C ASP A 424 15.70 23.18 5.86
N GLY A 425 15.80 21.84 5.78
CA GLY A 425 14.67 20.92 5.68
C GLY A 425 13.70 20.98 6.86
N ASP A 426 12.44 20.72 6.60
CA ASP A 426 11.33 20.73 7.59
C ASP A 426 11.36 19.55 8.56
N ARG A 427 11.87 18.41 8.13
CA ARG A 427 12.17 17.18 8.92
C ARG A 427 10.99 16.59 9.67
N ASN A 428 9.79 16.69 9.10
CA ASN A 428 8.58 16.15 9.71
C ASN A 428 8.41 14.66 9.38
N GLY A 429 7.57 13.98 10.15
CA GLY A 429 7.08 12.65 9.78
C GLY A 429 6.09 12.70 8.62
N TYR A 430 5.06 13.53 8.76
CA TYR A 430 3.98 13.72 7.80
C TYR A 430 3.66 15.20 7.67
N LYS A 431 4.05 15.82 6.56
CA LYS A 431 3.76 17.21 6.18
C LYS A 431 2.55 17.25 5.27
N LEU A 432 1.44 17.84 5.72
CA LEU A 432 0.11 17.66 5.13
C LEU A 432 -0.42 18.91 4.43
N GLY A 433 0.43 19.71 3.83
CA GLY A 433 -0.03 20.88 3.10
C GLY A 433 1.03 21.94 2.85
N GLY A 434 0.60 23.11 2.38
CA GLY A 434 1.41 24.28 2.10
C GLY A 434 0.56 25.47 1.66
N ASP A 435 1.15 26.66 1.64
CA ASP A 435 0.63 27.93 1.09
C ASP A 435 -0.81 28.30 1.53
N LYS A 436 -1.26 27.81 2.69
CA LYS A 436 -2.63 28.02 3.21
C LYS A 436 -3.73 27.53 2.27
N ILE A 437 -3.45 26.52 1.47
CA ILE A 437 -4.39 25.92 0.53
C ILE A 437 -5.10 24.75 1.21
N SER A 438 -6.46 24.77 1.18
CA SER A 438 -7.29 23.72 1.78
C SER A 438 -7.28 22.44 0.95
N VAL A 439 -6.86 21.32 1.55
CA VAL A 439 -7.00 19.97 1.00
C VAL A 439 -7.43 19.01 2.12
N ASN A 440 -8.43 18.19 1.85
CA ASN A 440 -9.01 17.28 2.85
C ASN A 440 -8.37 15.89 2.78
N HIS A 441 -7.15 15.76 3.26
CA HIS A 441 -6.44 14.47 3.32
C HIS A 441 -7.06 13.51 4.34
N VAL A 442 -6.82 12.21 4.15
CA VAL A 442 -7.14 11.14 5.11
C VAL A 442 -5.84 10.53 5.61
N VAL A 443 -5.57 10.66 6.89
CA VAL A 443 -4.34 10.18 7.54
C VAL A 443 -4.75 9.32 8.72
N ARG A 444 -4.56 8.00 8.61
CA ARG A 444 -5.09 7.07 9.61
C ARG A 444 -4.19 5.88 9.86
N ARG A 445 -4.12 5.48 11.15
CA ARG A 445 -3.36 4.31 11.60
C ARG A 445 -1.89 4.35 11.18
N ASN A 446 -1.27 5.54 11.27
CA ASN A 446 0.13 5.73 10.99
C ASN A 446 0.93 5.96 12.28
N ILE A 447 2.21 5.67 12.23
CA ILE A 447 3.15 5.93 13.32
C ILE A 447 4.20 6.95 12.86
N ALA A 448 4.39 8.01 13.65
CA ALA A 448 5.49 8.97 13.51
C ALA A 448 6.42 8.87 14.71
N TYR A 449 7.66 8.43 14.51
CA TYR A 449 8.61 8.15 15.58
C TYR A 449 9.94 8.85 15.38
N ARG A 450 10.32 9.74 16.33
CA ARG A 450 11.63 10.42 16.36
C ARG A 450 12.02 11.15 15.08
N ASN A 451 11.07 11.76 14.37
CA ASN A 451 11.39 12.64 13.27
C ASN A 451 11.97 13.97 13.79
N GLY A 452 12.76 14.63 12.98
CA GLY A 452 13.58 15.77 13.36
C GLY A 452 12.81 17.06 13.72
N HIS A 453 11.49 17.08 13.50
CA HIS A 453 10.61 18.21 13.86
C HIS A 453 9.25 17.71 14.36
N HIS A 454 8.19 17.78 13.55
CA HIS A 454 6.86 17.31 13.96
C HIS A 454 6.59 15.87 13.50
N GLY A 455 5.77 15.14 14.27
CA GLY A 455 5.25 13.85 13.83
C GLY A 455 4.24 14.00 12.68
N PHE A 456 3.18 14.75 12.95
CA PHE A 456 2.12 15.10 12.00
C PHE A 456 1.90 16.59 12.02
N THR A 457 2.04 17.26 10.87
CA THR A 457 1.81 18.69 10.76
C THR A 457 0.83 19.03 9.65
N TYR A 458 -0.10 19.95 9.94
CA TYR A 458 -1.00 20.49 8.92
C TYR A 458 -0.26 21.34 7.86
N ASN A 459 0.93 21.80 8.18
CA ASN A 459 1.79 22.68 7.38
C ASN A 459 0.98 23.78 6.64
N SER A 460 0.29 24.60 7.40
CA SER A 460 -0.60 25.67 6.93
C SER A 460 -1.85 25.24 6.11
N ASN A 461 -2.17 23.95 5.99
CA ASN A 461 -3.40 23.47 5.34
C ASN A 461 -4.63 23.68 6.25
N PRO A 462 -5.54 24.63 5.96
CA PRO A 462 -6.71 24.90 6.81
C PRO A 462 -7.90 23.97 6.51
N GLY A 463 -7.73 22.95 5.68
CA GLY A 463 -8.79 22.04 5.24
C GLY A 463 -9.37 21.17 6.35
N THR A 464 -10.44 20.46 6.02
CA THR A 464 -11.07 19.47 6.90
C THR A 464 -10.44 18.09 6.66
N MET A 465 -9.25 17.88 7.20
CA MET A 465 -8.57 16.58 7.13
C MET A 465 -9.18 15.59 8.13
N SER A 466 -9.17 14.30 7.81
CA SER A 466 -9.50 13.20 8.73
C SER A 466 -8.19 12.63 9.30
N ILE A 467 -7.94 12.85 10.58
CA ILE A 467 -6.73 12.45 11.30
C ILE A 467 -7.15 11.45 12.38
N SER A 468 -7.03 10.14 12.12
CA SER A 468 -7.56 9.12 13.03
C SER A 468 -6.61 7.98 13.32
N ASP A 469 -6.62 7.55 14.57
CA ASP A 469 -5.88 6.38 15.05
C ASP A 469 -4.38 6.44 14.77
N ASN A 470 -3.80 7.65 14.65
CA ASN A 470 -2.37 7.82 14.45
C ASN A 470 -1.63 7.90 15.79
N VAL A 471 -0.37 7.50 15.78
CA VAL A 471 0.51 7.49 16.95
C VAL A 471 1.75 8.34 16.68
N GLY A 472 1.92 9.41 17.46
CA GLY A 472 3.15 10.22 17.47
C GLY A 472 3.99 9.91 18.70
N ILE A 473 5.29 9.65 18.52
CA ILE A 473 6.18 9.28 19.62
C ILE A 473 7.51 10.02 19.49
N ASP A 474 7.89 10.78 20.49
CA ASP A 474 9.21 11.41 20.64
C ASP A 474 9.69 12.21 19.41
N ASN A 475 8.79 12.76 18.59
CA ASN A 475 9.19 13.68 17.53
C ASN A 475 9.73 14.97 18.16
N ALA A 476 10.73 15.61 17.54
CA ALA A 476 11.60 16.58 18.21
C ALA A 476 10.84 17.78 18.78
N GLU A 477 9.88 18.36 18.07
CA GLU A 477 9.08 19.46 18.62
C GLU A 477 7.70 18.98 19.09
N ARG A 478 6.77 18.60 18.20
CA ARG A 478 5.43 18.13 18.56
C ARG A 478 5.13 16.81 17.85
N ASN A 479 4.37 15.94 18.49
CA ASN A 479 3.86 14.76 17.80
C ASN A 479 2.71 15.15 16.87
N PHE A 480 1.88 16.13 17.24
CA PHE A 480 0.81 16.68 16.42
C PHE A 480 0.86 18.22 16.44
N SER A 481 0.95 18.86 15.28
CA SER A 481 1.02 20.32 15.11
C SER A 481 -0.02 20.81 14.10
N PHE A 482 -1.18 21.26 14.61
CA PHE A 482 -2.31 21.77 13.85
C PHE A 482 -2.77 23.10 14.44
N ASP A 483 -2.30 24.21 13.86
CA ASP A 483 -2.47 25.55 14.42
C ASP A 483 -3.75 26.24 13.95
N THR A 484 -4.38 25.76 12.87
CA THR A 484 -5.63 26.29 12.32
C THR A 484 -6.36 25.22 11.50
N GLY A 485 -7.56 25.53 11.05
CA GLY A 485 -8.36 24.66 10.21
C GLY A 485 -9.49 23.97 10.95
N THR A 486 -10.15 23.05 10.24
CA THR A 486 -11.34 22.35 10.70
C THR A 486 -11.17 20.82 10.70
N SER A 487 -9.92 20.35 10.76
CA SER A 487 -9.59 18.92 10.78
C SER A 487 -10.31 18.17 11.90
N VAL A 488 -10.62 16.91 11.65
CA VAL A 488 -11.33 16.02 12.56
C VAL A 488 -10.35 14.99 13.13
N PHE A 489 -10.24 14.94 14.47
CA PHE A 489 -9.30 14.07 15.17
C PHE A 489 -10.04 13.01 15.97
N ARG A 490 -9.74 11.74 15.74
CA ARG A 490 -10.31 10.59 16.45
C ARG A 490 -9.24 9.55 16.77
N GLY A 491 -9.27 9.02 17.99
CA GLY A 491 -8.44 7.88 18.37
C GLY A 491 -6.93 8.12 18.44
N ASN A 492 -6.41 9.30 18.13
CA ASN A 492 -4.97 9.56 18.05
C ASN A 492 -4.28 9.44 19.41
N THR A 493 -3.00 9.04 19.39
CA THR A 493 -2.17 8.86 20.57
C THR A 493 -0.85 9.61 20.43
N SER A 494 -0.49 10.38 21.46
CA SER A 494 0.77 11.12 21.51
C SER A 494 1.54 10.73 22.75
N CYS A 495 2.79 10.27 22.57
CA CYS A 495 3.63 9.73 23.62
C CYS A 495 5.00 10.39 23.65
N ARG A 496 5.56 10.58 24.85
CA ARG A 496 6.93 11.04 25.04
C ARG A 496 7.64 10.23 26.11
N SER A 497 8.90 9.93 25.87
CA SER A 497 9.79 9.31 26.86
C SER A 497 10.33 10.32 27.87
N GLY A 498 10.25 11.61 27.58
CA GLY A 498 10.73 12.73 28.40
C GLY A 498 9.80 13.94 28.31
N SER A 499 10.31 15.13 28.65
CA SER A 499 9.63 16.40 28.46
C SER A 499 9.64 16.80 26.97
N GLY A 500 8.71 17.68 26.57
CA GLY A 500 8.65 18.20 25.21
C GLY A 500 7.52 19.22 25.05
N SER A 501 7.39 19.81 23.86
CA SER A 501 6.32 20.74 23.55
C SER A 501 4.97 20.02 23.54
N ASN A 502 3.96 20.67 24.11
CA ASN A 502 2.57 20.18 24.03
C ASN A 502 2.11 20.12 22.58
N ASP A 503 1.30 19.12 22.27
CA ASP A 503 0.63 19.06 20.97
C ASP A 503 -0.26 20.30 20.76
N LYS A 504 -0.35 20.73 19.52
CA LYS A 504 -1.19 21.87 19.12
C LYS A 504 -2.33 21.32 18.25
N ILE A 505 -3.54 21.41 18.75
CA ILE A 505 -4.72 20.84 18.08
C ILE A 505 -5.79 21.93 17.95
N VAL A 506 -5.99 22.41 16.72
CA VAL A 506 -7.11 23.25 16.33
C VAL A 506 -7.98 22.48 15.35
N GLY A 507 -9.24 22.24 15.72
CA GLY A 507 -10.19 21.46 14.94
C GLY A 507 -11.19 20.71 15.82
N ASN A 508 -11.85 19.72 15.27
CA ASN A 508 -12.85 18.89 15.95
C ASN A 508 -12.19 17.65 16.56
N ALA A 509 -11.75 17.75 17.82
CA ALA A 509 -11.18 16.66 18.59
C ALA A 509 -12.14 16.24 19.71
N ASP A 510 -12.31 14.95 19.95
CA ASP A 510 -13.07 14.40 21.07
C ASP A 510 -12.19 13.65 22.09
N SER A 511 -12.81 13.10 23.12
CA SER A 511 -12.13 12.38 24.21
C SER A 511 -11.53 11.03 23.80
N SER A 512 -11.73 10.57 22.58
CA SER A 512 -11.06 9.36 22.06
C SER A 512 -9.56 9.58 21.84
N ASN A 513 -9.12 10.85 21.73
CA ASN A 513 -7.73 11.19 21.53
C ASN A 513 -6.96 11.26 22.87
N GLN A 514 -5.67 10.92 22.85
CA GLN A 514 -4.73 11.10 23.96
C GLN A 514 -3.53 11.93 23.49
N PHE A 515 -3.74 13.24 23.33
CA PHE A 515 -2.69 14.18 22.95
C PHE A 515 -1.78 14.52 24.13
N TRP A 516 -0.49 14.75 23.84
CA TRP A 516 0.47 15.16 24.87
C TRP A 516 0.21 16.59 25.34
N SER A 517 0.02 16.71 26.66
CA SER A 517 -0.14 18.00 27.36
C SER A 517 0.67 18.06 28.65
N GLY A 518 1.87 17.43 28.66
CA GLY A 518 2.76 17.35 29.80
C GLY A 518 2.80 15.97 30.48
N SER A 519 1.93 15.02 30.08
CA SER A 519 1.94 13.64 30.57
C SER A 519 1.40 12.67 29.53
N ASN A 520 1.88 11.42 29.56
CA ASN A 520 1.39 10.35 28.71
C ASN A 520 -0.01 9.86 29.10
N GLY A 521 -0.84 9.62 28.10
CA GLY A 521 -2.07 8.87 28.26
C GLY A 521 -1.82 7.36 28.46
N SER A 522 -2.86 6.62 28.84
CA SER A 522 -2.76 5.20 29.17
C SER A 522 -2.28 4.31 28.02
N ARG A 523 -2.58 4.67 26.75
CA ARG A 523 -2.14 3.92 25.56
C ARG A 523 -0.65 3.93 25.33
N CYS A 524 0.07 4.92 25.85
CA CYS A 524 1.51 5.05 25.68
C CYS A 524 2.31 3.89 26.27
N SER A 525 1.75 3.13 27.22
CA SER A 525 2.39 1.92 27.75
C SER A 525 2.62 0.82 26.71
N SER A 526 1.90 0.86 25.59
CA SER A 526 2.08 -0.08 24.47
C SER A 526 3.27 0.26 23.57
N TYR A 527 3.74 1.51 23.60
CA TYR A 527 4.77 2.03 22.69
C TYR A 527 6.10 2.27 23.41
N THR A 528 6.58 1.23 24.14
CA THR A 528 7.81 1.29 24.95
C THR A 528 8.86 0.29 24.46
N GLY A 529 10.14 0.67 24.52
CA GLY A 529 11.26 -0.15 24.05
C GLY A 529 11.71 0.20 22.64
N ALA A 530 12.55 -0.64 22.05
CA ALA A 530 13.11 -0.40 20.72
C ALA A 530 12.04 -0.59 19.64
N LEU A 531 12.00 0.34 18.66
CA LEU A 531 11.23 0.20 17.43
C LEU A 531 11.80 -0.95 16.59
N GLY A 532 10.95 -1.81 16.08
CA GLY A 532 11.24 -2.77 15.02
C GLY A 532 10.10 -2.79 14.02
N TRP A 533 10.40 -3.17 12.77
CA TRP A 533 9.38 -3.34 11.76
C TRP A 533 9.78 -4.38 10.72
N SER A 534 8.79 -4.95 10.06
CA SER A 534 8.97 -5.89 8.95
C SER A 534 7.71 -5.94 8.10
N TYR A 535 7.81 -6.46 6.89
CA TYR A 535 6.63 -6.80 6.11
C TYR A 535 6.24 -8.26 6.34
N ALA A 536 4.99 -8.51 6.62
CA ALA A 536 4.40 -9.84 6.56
C ALA A 536 4.39 -10.37 5.12
N SER A 537 4.16 -11.66 4.94
CA SER A 537 4.15 -12.31 3.62
C SER A 537 3.12 -11.70 2.65
N ASP A 538 1.99 -11.25 3.18
CA ASP A 538 0.91 -10.58 2.44
C ASP A 538 1.16 -9.10 2.16
N GLY A 539 2.26 -8.53 2.65
CA GLY A 539 2.64 -7.14 2.45
C GLY A 539 2.24 -6.18 3.57
N HIS A 540 1.48 -6.64 4.58
CA HIS A 540 1.16 -5.80 5.72
C HIS A 540 2.41 -5.37 6.48
N LEU A 541 2.44 -4.12 6.91
CA LEU A 541 3.49 -3.61 7.77
C LEU A 541 3.23 -4.07 9.22
N VAL A 542 4.20 -4.75 9.78
CA VAL A 542 4.22 -5.16 11.19
C VAL A 542 5.19 -4.25 11.93
N VAL A 543 4.69 -3.48 12.89
CA VAL A 543 5.51 -2.62 13.75
C VAL A 543 5.54 -3.18 15.16
N THR A 544 6.71 -3.14 15.78
CA THR A 544 6.92 -3.61 17.18
C THR A 544 7.60 -2.56 18.01
N PHE A 545 7.26 -2.50 19.30
CA PHE A 545 8.02 -1.79 20.32
C PHE A 545 8.42 -2.75 21.44
N GLY A 546 9.72 -2.81 21.73
CA GLY A 546 10.27 -3.79 22.69
C GLY A 546 9.95 -5.25 22.32
N GLY A 547 9.85 -5.55 21.01
CA GLY A 547 9.52 -6.85 20.46
C GLY A 547 8.03 -7.23 20.51
N ARG A 548 7.15 -6.34 21.00
CA ARG A 548 5.69 -6.55 20.98
C ARG A 548 5.07 -5.82 19.79
N GLN A 549 4.28 -6.53 19.01
CA GLN A 549 3.52 -5.94 17.91
C GLN A 549 2.53 -4.90 18.44
N VAL A 550 2.46 -3.79 17.73
CA VAL A 550 1.50 -2.71 18.00
C VAL A 550 0.65 -2.45 16.77
N THR A 551 -0.57 -2.00 17.00
CA THR A 551 -1.45 -1.40 15.99
C THR A 551 -1.73 0.02 16.44
N PRO A 552 -1.64 1.00 15.56
CA PRO A 552 -2.00 2.38 15.86
C PRO A 552 -3.45 2.54 16.30
#